data_0b13035c0869badd74b05a0131157992
#
_entry.id   0b13035c0869badd74b05a0131157992
#
_cell.length_a   1.000
_cell.length_b   1.000
_cell.length_c   1.000
_cell.angle_alpha   90.00
_cell.angle_beta   90.00
_cell.angle_gamma   90.00
#
_symmetry.space_group_name_H-M   'P 1'
#
loop_
_entity.id
_entity.type
_entity.pdbx_description
1 polymer ?
#
loop_
_entity_poly.entity_id
_entity_poly.type
_entity_poly.pdbx_seq_one_letter_code
_entity_poly.pdbx_strand_id
1 'polypeptide(L)'
;MISYIIKRDGRRESFDLDKIANAVFRAAQSVGGTDAAMARDVAEKTCALYEQLHGSQEPTVEEIQDLVEKELIECGHAQTAKAYILYRYERTRDREVKSNLMKIMNELTFDSAKDSDIKRENANIDGDTAMGTMLKYGSSAAKEFYEMRVLKPEHAKAHRNGDIHIHDLDFLTLTTTCCQIDLIQLFQHGFSTGHGFLREPNDISSYSALACIAIQSNQNDQHGGQSVPNFDYAMAGGVKKTYRKRYLQNVARALELLTDIEEPQAFVKSYAAAIQQETGLIPCLANNNGYQEAEAQKLSERLTADQIATIQAFAKKNAYRETNRATYQAMEALIHNLNTMNSRAGAQVPFSSINYGMDTSPEGRMVMRNVMLATEAGLGNGETPIFPIQIFRVKEGVSFNPGDPNYDLYRLAIRTSAKRLFPNFSFVDAPFNKKYYKEGHPETEIAYMGCRTRVIGNVYDPTREVCPRRGNLSFTSINLPRIAIKAKGDIGWFFEELERLCNLVHDQLLERLEIISNKKVYKFP
;
A
#
# COMPACT_ATOMS: atom_id res chain seq x y z
N MET A 1 59.52 -19.09 11.64
CA MET A 1 58.65 -19.65 10.60
C MET A 1 57.25 -19.88 11.20
N ILE A 2 56.22 -19.26 10.65
CA ILE A 2 54.85 -19.34 11.16
C ILE A 2 54.34 -20.77 11.00
N SER A 3 54.00 -21.44 12.12
CA SER A 3 53.54 -22.84 12.11
C SER A 3 52.03 -22.96 12.18
N TYR A 4 51.36 -21.98 12.78
CA TYR A 4 49.92 -21.99 13.01
C TYR A 4 49.31 -20.60 12.72
N ILE A 5 48.03 -20.59 12.46
CA ILE A 5 47.23 -19.38 12.25
C ILE A 5 45.92 -19.46 13.04
N ILE A 6 45.52 -18.36 13.64
CA ILE A 6 44.27 -18.24 14.37
C ILE A 6 43.15 -17.81 13.37
N LYS A 7 42.15 -18.67 13.22
CA LYS A 7 40.97 -18.39 12.41
C LYS A 7 40.06 -17.37 13.09
N ARG A 8 39.18 -16.77 12.33
CA ARG A 8 38.18 -15.77 12.81
C ARG A 8 37.25 -16.28 13.91
N ASP A 9 37.02 -17.59 13.97
CA ASP A 9 36.23 -18.26 15.00
C ASP A 9 37.06 -18.69 16.23
N GLY A 10 38.33 -18.25 16.30
CA GLY A 10 39.27 -18.57 17.39
C GLY A 10 39.96 -19.93 17.27
N ARG A 11 39.61 -20.75 16.27
CA ARG A 11 40.29 -22.06 16.08
C ARG A 11 41.71 -21.86 15.56
N ARG A 12 42.62 -22.69 16.06
CA ARG A 12 44.00 -22.77 15.64
C ARG A 12 44.15 -23.83 14.55
N GLU A 13 44.68 -23.45 13.39
CA GLU A 13 44.97 -24.35 12.27
C GLU A 13 46.45 -24.27 11.85
N SER A 14 46.93 -25.30 11.17
CA SER A 14 48.29 -25.28 10.58
C SER A 14 48.35 -24.18 9.52
N PHE A 15 49.43 -23.41 9.54
CA PHE A 15 49.69 -22.37 8.57
C PHE A 15 50.00 -22.97 7.20
N ASP A 16 49.44 -22.38 6.15
CA ASP A 16 49.58 -22.84 4.78
C ASP A 16 49.83 -21.62 3.86
N LEU A 17 51.05 -21.47 3.40
CA LEU A 17 51.52 -20.40 2.54
C LEU A 17 50.80 -20.40 1.19
N ASP A 18 50.49 -21.61 0.67
CA ASP A 18 49.85 -21.73 -0.65
C ASP A 18 48.43 -21.17 -0.66
N LYS A 19 47.75 -21.13 0.49
CA LYS A 19 46.44 -20.43 0.59
C LYS A 19 46.55 -18.93 0.35
N ILE A 20 47.62 -18.29 0.81
CA ILE A 20 47.90 -16.87 0.59
C ILE A 20 48.28 -16.65 -0.87
N ALA A 21 49.24 -17.40 -1.39
CA ALA A 21 49.70 -17.32 -2.77
C ALA A 21 48.55 -17.52 -3.76
N ASN A 22 47.66 -18.51 -3.53
CA ASN A 22 46.47 -18.74 -4.36
C ASN A 22 45.45 -17.60 -4.29
N ALA A 23 45.27 -16.97 -3.13
CA ALA A 23 44.37 -15.83 -3.00
C ALA A 23 44.87 -14.60 -3.76
N VAL A 24 46.18 -14.32 -3.66
CA VAL A 24 46.86 -13.26 -4.41
C VAL A 24 46.80 -13.52 -5.92
N PHE A 25 47.07 -14.78 -6.33
CA PHE A 25 47.02 -15.15 -7.74
C PHE A 25 45.63 -15.00 -8.37
N ARG A 26 44.58 -15.41 -7.65
CA ARG A 26 43.19 -15.19 -8.11
C ARG A 26 42.87 -13.72 -8.25
N ALA A 27 43.31 -12.87 -7.34
CA ALA A 27 43.16 -11.43 -7.46
C ALA A 27 43.93 -10.87 -8.69
N ALA A 28 45.15 -11.37 -8.94
CA ALA A 28 45.91 -11.01 -10.14
C ALA A 28 45.19 -11.45 -11.44
N GLN A 29 44.69 -12.68 -11.47
CA GLN A 29 43.95 -13.20 -12.63
C GLN A 29 42.70 -12.37 -12.96
N SER A 30 41.98 -11.88 -11.96
CA SER A 30 40.78 -11.04 -12.16
C SER A 30 41.06 -9.70 -12.86
N VAL A 31 42.34 -9.27 -12.85
CA VAL A 31 42.80 -8.04 -13.53
C VAL A 31 43.76 -8.34 -14.70
N GLY A 32 43.75 -9.57 -15.20
CA GLY A 32 44.52 -10.00 -16.37
C GLY A 32 45.98 -10.45 -16.09
N GLY A 33 46.36 -10.56 -14.82
CA GLY A 33 47.70 -11.08 -14.44
C GLY A 33 47.79 -12.60 -14.56
N THR A 34 48.95 -13.12 -14.99
CA THR A 34 49.19 -14.55 -15.19
C THR A 34 50.41 -15.08 -14.41
N ASP A 35 51.07 -14.22 -13.66
CA ASP A 35 52.30 -14.55 -12.96
C ASP A 35 52.04 -15.17 -11.57
N ALA A 36 52.12 -16.49 -11.48
CA ALA A 36 52.00 -17.24 -10.24
C ALA A 36 53.26 -17.11 -9.34
N ALA A 37 54.41 -16.83 -9.92
CA ALA A 37 55.64 -16.64 -9.14
C ALA A 37 55.58 -15.34 -8.36
N MET A 38 55.06 -14.27 -8.92
CA MET A 38 54.77 -13.01 -8.23
C MET A 38 53.86 -13.22 -7.01
N ALA A 39 52.78 -14.00 -7.18
CA ALA A 39 51.86 -14.25 -6.08
C ALA A 39 52.50 -15.02 -4.93
N ARG A 40 53.44 -15.93 -5.23
CA ARG A 40 54.21 -16.65 -4.22
C ARG A 40 55.21 -15.74 -3.54
N ASP A 41 55.92 -14.89 -4.28
CA ASP A 41 56.87 -13.91 -3.74
C ASP A 41 56.18 -12.95 -2.74
N VAL A 42 55.02 -12.44 -3.08
CA VAL A 42 54.21 -11.61 -2.16
C VAL A 42 53.81 -12.38 -0.92
N ALA A 43 53.41 -13.64 -1.02
CA ALA A 43 53.04 -14.45 0.13
C ALA A 43 54.27 -14.71 1.06
N GLU A 44 55.45 -15.01 0.51
CA GLU A 44 56.67 -15.20 1.24
C GLU A 44 57.13 -13.92 1.94
N LYS A 45 57.08 -12.76 1.26
CA LYS A 45 57.38 -11.44 1.83
C LYS A 45 56.43 -11.07 2.97
N THR A 46 55.13 -11.34 2.78
CA THR A 46 54.12 -11.14 3.84
C THR A 46 54.46 -11.91 5.11
N CYS A 47 54.87 -13.17 4.99
CA CYS A 47 55.23 -13.97 6.14
C CYS A 47 56.53 -13.46 6.81
N ALA A 48 57.52 -13.09 6.01
CA ALA A 48 58.78 -12.52 6.54
C ALA A 48 58.52 -11.18 7.25
N LEU A 49 57.68 -10.34 6.72
CA LEU A 49 57.30 -9.07 7.34
C LEU A 49 56.52 -9.30 8.65
N TYR A 50 55.61 -10.28 8.70
CA TYR A 50 54.91 -10.62 9.93
C TYR A 50 55.90 -11.08 11.03
N GLU A 51 56.83 -12.01 10.71
CA GLU A 51 57.84 -12.47 11.63
C GLU A 51 58.77 -11.35 12.14
N GLN A 52 59.09 -10.40 11.26
CA GLN A 52 59.88 -9.22 11.63
C GLN A 52 59.14 -8.30 12.62
N LEU A 53 57.84 -8.13 12.45
CA LEU A 53 57.01 -7.21 13.25
C LEU A 53 56.58 -7.84 14.59
N HIS A 54 56.26 -9.13 14.59
CA HIS A 54 55.58 -9.81 15.71
C HIS A 54 56.37 -11.00 16.30
N GLY A 55 57.53 -11.32 15.73
CA GLY A 55 58.37 -12.41 16.21
C GLY A 55 57.73 -13.80 16.04
N SER A 56 57.65 -14.56 17.10
CA SER A 56 57.08 -15.92 17.10
C SER A 56 55.61 -15.98 17.46
N GLN A 57 54.89 -14.86 17.47
CA GLN A 57 53.46 -14.85 17.72
C GLN A 57 52.70 -15.53 16.57
N GLU A 58 51.59 -16.19 16.90
CA GLU A 58 50.71 -16.80 15.90
C GLU A 58 49.78 -15.75 15.28
N PRO A 59 49.83 -15.57 13.95
CA PRO A 59 49.02 -14.56 13.29
C PRO A 59 47.54 -14.93 13.27
N THR A 60 46.70 -13.92 13.28
CA THR A 60 45.31 -14.03 12.86
C THR A 60 45.19 -13.94 11.33
N VAL A 61 44.10 -14.47 10.78
CA VAL A 61 43.82 -14.36 9.34
C VAL A 61 43.76 -12.90 8.90
N GLU A 62 43.21 -11.99 9.74
CA GLU A 62 43.09 -10.57 9.41
C GLU A 62 44.46 -9.90 9.32
N GLU A 63 45.36 -10.12 10.29
CA GLU A 63 46.71 -9.55 10.27
C GLU A 63 47.50 -9.96 9.03
N ILE A 64 47.42 -11.23 8.64
CA ILE A 64 48.05 -11.70 7.40
C ILE A 64 47.43 -11.01 6.17
N GLN A 65 46.10 -10.85 6.12
CA GLN A 65 45.43 -10.19 4.98
C GLN A 65 45.82 -8.71 4.88
N ASP A 66 45.91 -8.01 6.01
CA ASP A 66 46.32 -6.60 6.04
C ASP A 66 47.76 -6.45 5.52
N LEU A 67 48.65 -7.34 5.88
CA LEU A 67 50.03 -7.35 5.37
C LEU A 67 50.11 -7.71 3.88
N VAL A 68 49.27 -8.64 3.38
CA VAL A 68 49.19 -8.94 1.93
C VAL A 68 48.78 -7.68 1.14
N GLU A 69 47.80 -6.92 1.63
CA GLU A 69 47.40 -5.67 1.01
C GLU A 69 48.56 -4.66 0.95
N LYS A 70 49.27 -4.52 2.04
CA LYS A 70 50.45 -3.65 2.15
C LYS A 70 51.55 -4.08 1.19
N GLU A 71 51.92 -5.34 1.18
CA GLU A 71 52.98 -5.88 0.30
C GLU A 71 52.63 -5.71 -1.19
N LEU A 72 51.37 -5.96 -1.57
CA LEU A 72 50.92 -5.75 -2.94
C LEU A 72 51.06 -4.29 -3.40
N ILE A 73 50.78 -3.33 -2.51
CA ILE A 73 50.94 -1.91 -2.79
C ILE A 73 52.42 -1.53 -2.88
N GLU A 74 53.23 -1.97 -1.91
CA GLU A 74 54.68 -1.65 -1.83
C GLU A 74 55.47 -2.28 -2.99
N CYS A 75 55.07 -3.48 -3.45
CA CYS A 75 55.65 -4.12 -4.62
C CYS A 75 55.17 -3.54 -5.96
N GLY A 76 54.31 -2.50 -5.96
CA GLY A 76 53.83 -1.81 -7.17
C GLY A 76 52.67 -2.52 -7.90
N HIS A 77 52.08 -3.55 -7.29
CA HIS A 77 50.96 -4.31 -7.87
C HIS A 77 49.60 -3.70 -7.54
N ALA A 78 49.42 -2.36 -7.79
CA ALA A 78 48.26 -1.58 -7.35
C ALA A 78 46.92 -2.13 -7.87
N GLN A 79 46.86 -2.64 -9.10
CA GLN A 79 45.60 -3.22 -9.65
C GLN A 79 45.23 -4.53 -8.94
N THR A 80 46.20 -5.39 -8.68
CA THR A 80 46.03 -6.64 -7.93
C THR A 80 45.64 -6.34 -6.48
N ALA A 81 46.29 -5.36 -5.84
CA ALA A 81 45.94 -4.90 -4.50
C ALA A 81 44.48 -4.45 -4.42
N LYS A 82 44.04 -3.62 -5.35
CA LYS A 82 42.63 -3.18 -5.44
C LYS A 82 41.68 -4.35 -5.59
N ALA A 83 41.96 -5.29 -6.47
CA ALA A 83 41.13 -6.48 -6.66
C ALA A 83 41.08 -7.38 -5.41
N TYR A 84 42.22 -7.53 -4.71
CA TYR A 84 42.31 -8.30 -3.48
C TYR A 84 41.50 -7.65 -2.34
N ILE A 85 41.62 -6.35 -2.14
CA ILE A 85 40.85 -5.59 -1.14
C ILE A 85 39.34 -5.68 -1.42
N LEU A 86 38.91 -5.49 -2.68
CA LEU A 86 37.50 -5.62 -3.05
C LEU A 86 36.97 -7.03 -2.81
N TYR A 87 37.72 -8.07 -3.19
CA TYR A 87 37.33 -9.46 -2.95
C TYR A 87 37.23 -9.77 -1.44
N ARG A 88 38.21 -9.31 -0.63
CA ARG A 88 38.18 -9.45 0.84
C ARG A 88 36.94 -8.76 1.42
N TYR A 89 36.64 -7.54 0.97
CA TYR A 89 35.45 -6.79 1.41
C TYR A 89 34.16 -7.55 1.09
N GLU A 90 34.00 -8.04 -0.14
CA GLU A 90 32.83 -8.82 -0.54
C GLU A 90 32.66 -10.10 0.29
N ARG A 91 33.74 -10.83 0.50
CA ARG A 91 33.74 -12.05 1.34
C ARG A 91 33.40 -11.77 2.80
N THR A 92 33.81 -10.64 3.33
CA THR A 92 33.47 -10.24 4.69
C THR A 92 32.01 -9.90 4.79
N ARG A 93 31.49 -9.14 3.84
CA ARG A 93 30.04 -8.85 3.72
C ARG A 93 29.20 -10.14 3.62
N ASP A 94 29.56 -11.07 2.75
CA ASP A 94 28.83 -12.33 2.58
C ASP A 94 28.77 -13.16 3.89
N ARG A 95 29.82 -13.09 4.72
CA ARG A 95 29.83 -13.78 6.02
C ARG A 95 29.00 -13.08 7.07
N GLU A 96 29.09 -11.77 7.14
CA GLU A 96 28.27 -10.96 8.07
C GLU A 96 26.79 -11.21 7.84
N VAL A 97 26.39 -11.28 6.58
CA VAL A 97 25.01 -11.58 6.21
C VAL A 97 24.58 -12.98 6.59
N LYS A 98 25.39 -13.98 6.29
CA LYS A 98 25.05 -15.35 6.72
C LYS A 98 24.88 -15.42 8.23
N SER A 99 25.70 -14.71 8.98
CA SER A 99 25.61 -14.66 10.44
C SER A 99 24.33 -13.93 10.90
N ASN A 100 24.04 -12.74 10.35
CA ASN A 100 22.86 -11.96 10.70
C ASN A 100 21.58 -12.66 10.28
N LEU A 101 21.51 -13.17 9.05
CA LEU A 101 20.34 -13.89 8.57
C LEU A 101 20.04 -15.14 9.41
N MET A 102 21.06 -15.91 9.77
CA MET A 102 20.88 -17.08 10.64
C MET A 102 20.40 -16.69 12.04
N LYS A 103 20.89 -15.57 12.60
CA LYS A 103 20.40 -15.04 13.88
C LYS A 103 18.93 -14.65 13.79
N ILE A 104 18.55 -13.89 12.75
CA ILE A 104 17.16 -13.48 12.50
C ILE A 104 16.26 -14.70 12.31
N MET A 105 16.70 -15.70 11.54
CA MET A 105 15.94 -16.94 11.33
C MET A 105 15.71 -17.71 12.64
N ASN A 106 16.74 -17.76 13.51
CA ASN A 106 16.63 -18.40 14.83
C ASN A 106 15.62 -17.66 15.72
N GLU A 107 15.71 -16.33 15.79
CA GLU A 107 14.79 -15.47 16.53
C GLU A 107 13.35 -15.64 16.05
N LEU A 108 13.12 -15.55 14.72
CA LEU A 108 11.80 -15.76 14.12
C LEU A 108 11.24 -17.18 14.34
N THR A 109 12.10 -18.18 14.51
CA THR A 109 11.70 -19.57 14.68
C THR A 109 11.31 -19.88 16.12
N PHE A 110 12.08 -19.39 17.09
CA PHE A 110 12.01 -19.87 18.47
C PHE A 110 11.49 -18.84 19.47
N ASP A 111 11.58 -17.53 19.16
CA ASP A 111 11.09 -16.51 20.06
C ASP A 111 9.60 -16.23 19.85
N SER A 112 8.89 -15.89 20.93
CA SER A 112 7.48 -15.50 20.82
C SER A 112 7.34 -14.09 20.23
N ALA A 113 6.17 -13.77 19.62
CA ALA A 113 5.91 -12.41 19.12
C ALA A 113 5.92 -11.34 20.23
N LYS A 114 5.75 -11.72 21.50
CA LYS A 114 5.83 -10.80 22.63
C LYS A 114 7.26 -10.37 22.92
N ASP A 115 8.22 -11.23 22.64
CA ASP A 115 9.64 -11.05 22.97
C ASP A 115 10.49 -10.63 21.79
N SER A 116 9.97 -10.76 20.55
CA SER A 116 10.68 -10.43 19.31
C SER A 116 10.18 -9.13 18.69
N ASP A 117 11.03 -8.12 18.60
CA ASP A 117 10.71 -6.86 17.91
C ASP A 117 10.50 -7.08 16.40
N ILE A 118 11.24 -8.03 15.81
CA ILE A 118 11.10 -8.39 14.38
C ILE A 118 9.70 -8.95 14.08
N LYS A 119 9.14 -9.78 14.96
CA LYS A 119 7.79 -10.33 14.81
C LYS A 119 6.70 -9.27 14.95
N ARG A 120 6.96 -8.19 15.68
CA ARG A 120 6.02 -7.07 15.93
C ARG A 120 6.16 -5.90 14.96
N GLU A 121 7.13 -5.96 14.05
CA GLU A 121 7.47 -4.86 13.14
C GLU A 121 6.28 -4.36 12.29
N ASN A 122 5.34 -5.24 11.96
CA ASN A 122 4.17 -4.89 11.15
C ASN A 122 2.86 -5.33 11.84
N ALA A 123 2.07 -4.35 12.27
CA ALA A 123 0.80 -4.59 12.98
C ALA A 123 -0.26 -5.32 12.14
N ASN A 124 -0.14 -5.32 10.80
CA ASN A 124 -1.09 -5.98 9.91
C ASN A 124 -0.78 -7.47 9.71
N ILE A 125 0.36 -7.96 10.21
CA ILE A 125 0.81 -9.34 10.02
C ILE A 125 0.88 -10.01 11.39
N ASP A 126 0.23 -11.17 11.50
CA ASP A 126 0.41 -12.03 12.67
C ASP A 126 1.67 -12.89 12.48
N GLY A 127 2.75 -12.49 13.12
CA GLY A 127 4.06 -13.15 13.05
C GLY A 127 4.10 -14.54 13.68
N ASP A 128 3.11 -14.92 14.48
CA ASP A 128 3.02 -16.25 15.13
C ASP A 128 2.27 -17.28 14.29
N THR A 129 1.65 -16.88 13.16
CA THR A 129 1.10 -17.83 12.19
C THR A 129 2.20 -18.41 11.31
N ALA A 130 2.03 -19.66 10.84
CA ALA A 130 3.00 -20.31 9.94
C ALA A 130 3.31 -19.47 8.69
N MET A 131 2.27 -18.90 8.07
CA MET A 131 2.45 -18.04 6.89
C MET A 131 3.04 -16.67 7.24
N GLY A 132 2.74 -16.13 8.41
CA GLY A 132 3.36 -14.91 8.94
C GLY A 132 4.85 -15.09 9.17
N THR A 133 5.26 -16.19 9.78
CA THR A 133 6.66 -16.56 9.96
C THR A 133 7.38 -16.71 8.61
N MET A 134 6.79 -17.41 7.65
CA MET A 134 7.35 -17.56 6.30
C MET A 134 7.50 -16.22 5.57
N LEU A 135 6.53 -15.32 5.69
CA LEU A 135 6.63 -13.97 5.13
C LEU A 135 7.77 -13.18 5.79
N LYS A 136 7.93 -13.29 7.11
CA LYS A 136 9.04 -12.66 7.84
C LYS A 136 10.41 -13.19 7.42
N TYR A 137 10.54 -14.50 7.18
CA TYR A 137 11.78 -15.06 6.60
C TYR A 137 12.09 -14.41 5.24
N GLY A 138 11.11 -14.35 4.33
CA GLY A 138 11.28 -13.75 3.02
C GLY A 138 11.62 -12.26 3.11
N SER A 139 10.91 -11.50 3.93
CA SER A 139 11.15 -10.07 4.18
C SER A 139 12.56 -9.82 4.70
N SER A 140 13.01 -10.56 5.72
CA SER A 140 14.34 -10.40 6.31
C SER A 140 15.46 -10.72 5.31
N ALA A 141 15.30 -11.81 4.56
CA ALA A 141 16.26 -12.19 3.52
C ALA A 141 16.33 -11.14 2.39
N ALA A 142 15.18 -10.58 1.98
CA ALA A 142 15.11 -9.54 0.96
C ALA A 142 15.79 -8.24 1.43
N LYS A 143 15.53 -7.79 2.65
CA LYS A 143 16.16 -6.60 3.23
C LYS A 143 17.69 -6.73 3.23
N GLU A 144 18.22 -7.83 3.76
CA GLU A 144 19.66 -8.08 3.75
C GLU A 144 20.26 -8.12 2.34
N PHE A 145 19.56 -8.75 1.39
CA PHE A 145 20.00 -8.79 0.00
C PHE A 145 20.04 -7.38 -0.63
N TYR A 146 18.99 -6.58 -0.42
CA TYR A 146 18.92 -5.25 -1.00
C TYR A 146 19.95 -4.29 -0.41
N GLU A 147 20.18 -4.35 0.90
CA GLU A 147 21.21 -3.56 1.56
C GLU A 147 22.62 -3.89 1.07
N MET A 148 22.86 -5.15 0.77
CA MET A 148 24.19 -5.59 0.35
C MET A 148 24.49 -5.44 -1.12
N ARG A 149 23.51 -5.71 -1.96
CA ARG A 149 23.75 -5.95 -3.39
C ARG A 149 23.05 -4.95 -4.31
N VAL A 150 22.04 -4.26 -3.82
CA VAL A 150 21.21 -3.41 -4.65
C VAL A 150 21.43 -1.94 -4.33
N LEU A 151 21.29 -1.56 -3.06
CA LEU A 151 21.49 -0.18 -2.62
C LEU A 151 22.96 0.24 -2.73
N LYS A 152 23.20 1.50 -3.05
CA LYS A 152 24.52 2.11 -2.92
C LYS A 152 25.01 1.99 -1.46
N PRO A 153 26.32 1.80 -1.24
CA PRO A 153 26.87 1.59 0.09
C PRO A 153 26.52 2.70 1.10
N GLU A 154 26.48 3.95 0.66
CA GLU A 154 26.12 5.10 1.50
C GLU A 154 24.66 5.07 1.96
N HIS A 155 23.72 4.65 1.08
CA HIS A 155 22.30 4.53 1.39
C HIS A 155 22.05 3.40 2.38
N ALA A 156 22.65 2.23 2.12
CA ALA A 156 22.58 1.07 3.01
C ALA A 156 23.17 1.39 4.40
N LYS A 157 24.32 2.09 4.45
CA LYS A 157 24.96 2.51 5.70
C LYS A 157 24.09 3.48 6.50
N ALA A 158 23.51 4.49 5.85
CA ALA A 158 22.66 5.44 6.51
C ALA A 158 21.37 4.79 7.07
N HIS A 159 20.82 3.81 6.34
CA HIS A 159 19.67 3.03 6.81
C HIS A 159 20.02 2.17 8.03
N ARG A 160 21.10 1.39 7.97
CA ARG A 160 21.57 0.56 9.10
C ARG A 160 21.91 1.38 10.34
N ASN A 161 22.52 2.55 10.15
CA ASN A 161 22.87 3.44 11.26
C ASN A 161 21.64 4.10 11.90
N GLY A 162 20.46 4.03 11.26
CA GLY A 162 19.26 4.71 11.69
C GLY A 162 19.27 6.22 11.45
N ASP A 163 20.13 6.71 10.55
CA ASP A 163 20.13 8.14 10.12
C ASP A 163 18.91 8.41 9.21
N ILE A 164 18.54 7.42 8.40
CA ILE A 164 17.33 7.37 7.57
C ILE A 164 16.60 6.04 7.76
N HIS A 165 15.32 5.99 7.32
CA HIS A 165 14.57 4.74 7.22
C HIS A 165 13.96 4.63 5.82
N ILE A 166 14.43 3.66 5.04
CA ILE A 166 13.86 3.31 3.72
C ILE A 166 12.65 2.42 4.01
N HIS A 167 11.44 2.93 3.75
CA HIS A 167 10.21 2.19 3.98
C HIS A 167 10.03 1.06 2.96
N ASP A 168 9.43 -0.04 3.41
CA ASP A 168 9.14 -1.22 2.58
C ASP A 168 10.39 -1.72 1.82
N LEU A 169 11.52 -1.79 2.52
CA LEU A 169 12.80 -2.17 1.92
C LEU A 169 12.77 -3.60 1.35
N ASP A 170 11.99 -4.50 1.95
CA ASP A 170 11.76 -5.86 1.46
C ASP A 170 11.03 -5.90 0.09
N PHE A 171 10.33 -4.83 -0.27
CA PHE A 171 9.67 -4.66 -1.57
C PHE A 171 10.41 -3.69 -2.51
N LEU A 172 11.66 -3.31 -2.20
CA LEU A 172 12.41 -2.26 -2.89
C LEU A 172 12.35 -2.36 -4.41
N THR A 173 12.53 -3.57 -4.95
CA THR A 173 12.57 -3.83 -6.39
C THR A 173 11.30 -4.51 -6.91
N LEU A 174 10.35 -4.89 -6.05
CA LEU A 174 9.22 -5.73 -6.45
C LEU A 174 8.04 -4.91 -6.95
N THR A 175 7.67 -3.85 -6.23
CA THR A 175 6.47 -3.06 -6.53
C THR A 175 6.59 -1.63 -5.99
N THR A 176 5.67 -0.76 -6.41
CA THR A 176 5.41 0.55 -5.80
C THR A 176 4.71 0.38 -4.44
N THR A 177 4.58 1.44 -3.63
CA THR A 177 4.09 1.30 -2.27
C THR A 177 2.57 1.38 -2.15
N CYS A 178 1.96 2.52 -2.35
CA CYS A 178 0.51 2.71 -2.19
C CYS A 178 -0.17 3.04 -3.52
N CYS A 179 -1.47 2.82 -3.63
CA CYS A 179 -2.23 3.15 -4.84
C CYS A 179 -3.61 3.71 -4.56
N GLN A 180 -4.18 4.37 -5.57
CA GLN A 180 -5.53 4.88 -5.60
C GLN A 180 -6.36 4.10 -6.63
N ILE A 181 -7.21 3.20 -6.15
CA ILE A 181 -8.04 2.30 -6.95
C ILE A 181 -9.25 3.07 -7.49
N ASP A 182 -9.40 3.12 -8.81
CA ASP A 182 -10.52 3.75 -9.50
C ASP A 182 -11.72 2.80 -9.57
N LEU A 183 -12.49 2.69 -8.48
CA LEU A 183 -13.67 1.82 -8.44
C LEU A 183 -14.75 2.23 -9.45
N ILE A 184 -14.85 3.52 -9.81
CA ILE A 184 -15.83 3.98 -10.80
C ILE A 184 -15.57 3.28 -12.13
N GLN A 185 -14.32 3.32 -12.60
CA GLN A 185 -13.92 2.69 -13.85
C GLN A 185 -14.02 1.15 -13.78
N LEU A 186 -13.57 0.55 -12.67
CA LEU A 186 -13.65 -0.90 -12.49
C LEU A 186 -15.10 -1.41 -12.52
N PHE A 187 -16.03 -0.67 -11.93
CA PHE A 187 -17.44 -1.08 -11.91
C PHE A 187 -18.14 -0.87 -13.25
N GLN A 188 -17.73 0.11 -14.05
CA GLN A 188 -18.33 0.37 -15.38
C GLN A 188 -17.94 -0.69 -16.42
N HIS A 189 -16.70 -1.16 -16.37
CA HIS A 189 -16.15 -2.04 -17.40
C HIS A 189 -15.95 -3.48 -16.93
N GLY A 190 -16.07 -3.73 -15.62
CA GLY A 190 -15.62 -4.97 -15.02
C GLY A 190 -14.09 -5.03 -14.94
N PHE A 191 -13.55 -6.05 -14.29
CA PHE A 191 -12.11 -6.24 -14.15
C PHE A 191 -11.75 -7.72 -13.96
N SER A 192 -10.47 -8.04 -14.17
CA SER A 192 -9.91 -9.36 -13.92
C SER A 192 -8.98 -9.30 -12.70
N THR A 193 -9.01 -10.35 -11.89
CA THR A 193 -8.08 -10.58 -10.77
C THR A 193 -6.94 -11.54 -11.14
N GLY A 194 -6.80 -11.87 -12.44
CA GLY A 194 -5.87 -12.90 -12.91
C GLY A 194 -6.45 -14.31 -12.94
N HIS A 195 -7.54 -14.57 -12.19
CA HIS A 195 -8.21 -15.89 -12.12
C HIS A 195 -9.59 -15.94 -12.79
N GLY A 196 -10.09 -14.79 -13.25
CA GLY A 196 -11.38 -14.67 -13.92
C GLY A 196 -11.80 -13.22 -14.07
N PHE A 197 -12.82 -12.99 -14.92
CA PHE A 197 -13.37 -11.67 -15.17
C PHE A 197 -14.63 -11.43 -14.33
N LEU A 198 -14.66 -10.30 -13.63
CA LEU A 198 -15.76 -9.84 -12.82
C LEU A 198 -16.54 -8.77 -13.60
N ARG A 199 -17.80 -9.06 -13.88
CA ARG A 199 -18.69 -8.12 -14.59
C ARG A 199 -19.11 -6.94 -13.73
N GLU A 200 -19.73 -5.94 -14.35
CA GLU A 200 -20.39 -4.83 -13.67
C GLU A 200 -21.38 -5.33 -12.59
N PRO A 201 -21.32 -4.79 -11.35
CA PRO A 201 -22.23 -5.22 -10.28
C PRO A 201 -23.64 -4.69 -10.47
N ASN A 202 -24.65 -5.41 -9.93
CA ASN A 202 -26.07 -5.16 -10.17
C ASN A 202 -26.85 -4.54 -9.00
N ASP A 203 -26.27 -4.54 -7.80
CA ASP A 203 -26.87 -3.96 -6.59
C ASP A 203 -25.80 -3.57 -5.57
N ILE A 204 -26.17 -2.84 -4.53
CA ILE A 204 -25.23 -2.31 -3.53
C ILE A 204 -24.45 -3.41 -2.81
N SER A 205 -25.02 -4.60 -2.63
CA SER A 205 -24.33 -5.72 -2.00
C SER A 205 -23.21 -6.25 -2.89
N SER A 206 -23.45 -6.39 -4.19
CA SER A 206 -22.42 -6.77 -5.16
C SER A 206 -21.37 -5.67 -5.38
N TYR A 207 -21.75 -4.39 -5.31
CA TYR A 207 -20.79 -3.27 -5.30
C TYR A 207 -19.83 -3.37 -4.11
N SER A 208 -20.36 -3.61 -2.91
CA SER A 208 -19.55 -3.80 -1.70
C SER A 208 -18.62 -5.00 -1.80
N ALA A 209 -19.12 -6.14 -2.27
CA ALA A 209 -18.31 -7.34 -2.44
C ALA A 209 -17.18 -7.14 -3.45
N LEU A 210 -17.47 -6.51 -4.61
CA LEU A 210 -16.47 -6.25 -5.63
C LEU A 210 -15.46 -5.17 -5.20
N ALA A 211 -15.84 -4.18 -4.37
CA ALA A 211 -14.91 -3.25 -3.76
C ALA A 211 -13.89 -3.99 -2.87
N CYS A 212 -14.37 -4.91 -2.02
CA CYS A 212 -13.48 -5.75 -1.21
C CYS A 212 -12.54 -6.60 -2.08
N ILE A 213 -13.07 -7.24 -3.12
CA ILE A 213 -12.26 -8.07 -4.04
C ILE A 213 -11.19 -7.22 -4.74
N ALA A 214 -11.53 -6.03 -5.23
CA ALA A 214 -10.58 -5.13 -5.88
C ALA A 214 -9.44 -4.73 -4.92
N ILE A 215 -9.77 -4.35 -3.68
CA ILE A 215 -8.78 -4.00 -2.65
C ILE A 215 -7.90 -5.20 -2.29
N GLN A 216 -8.50 -6.36 -2.03
CA GLN A 216 -7.80 -7.57 -1.59
C GLN A 216 -6.94 -8.18 -2.71
N SER A 217 -7.43 -8.20 -3.95
CA SER A 217 -6.66 -8.67 -5.09
C SER A 217 -5.46 -7.77 -5.34
N ASN A 218 -5.68 -6.46 -5.40
CA ASN A 218 -4.59 -5.50 -5.66
C ASN A 218 -3.51 -5.53 -4.55
N GLN A 219 -3.88 -5.85 -3.30
CA GLN A 219 -2.91 -5.98 -2.22
C GLN A 219 -1.87 -7.10 -2.46
N ASN A 220 -2.22 -8.16 -3.20
CA ASN A 220 -1.26 -9.20 -3.53
C ASN A 220 -0.22 -8.75 -4.55
N ASP A 221 -0.60 -7.82 -5.41
CA ASP A 221 0.22 -7.35 -6.51
C ASP A 221 0.99 -6.07 -6.15
N GLN A 222 0.43 -5.26 -5.26
CA GLN A 222 1.01 -4.00 -4.84
C GLN A 222 1.05 -3.88 -3.32
N HIS A 223 2.25 -3.63 -2.78
CA HIS A 223 2.45 -3.42 -1.34
C HIS A 223 1.91 -2.05 -0.88
N GLY A 224 1.63 -1.93 0.43
CA GLY A 224 1.22 -0.68 1.06
C GLY A 224 -0.28 -0.41 1.02
N GLY A 225 -0.64 0.87 1.12
CA GLY A 225 -2.03 1.27 1.29
C GLY A 225 -2.86 1.16 0.01
N GLN A 226 -4.02 0.53 0.13
CA GLN A 226 -5.02 0.36 -0.92
C GLN A 226 -6.12 1.42 -0.72
N SER A 227 -6.11 2.49 -1.50
CA SER A 227 -7.02 3.63 -1.31
C SER A 227 -8.09 3.70 -2.39
N VAL A 228 -9.29 4.10 -2.00
CA VAL A 228 -10.38 4.45 -2.91
C VAL A 228 -10.61 5.96 -2.83
N PRO A 229 -10.32 6.74 -3.88
CA PRO A 229 -10.40 8.20 -3.84
C PRO A 229 -11.81 8.76 -3.83
N ASN A 230 -12.77 8.10 -4.50
CA ASN A 230 -14.13 8.60 -4.70
C ASN A 230 -15.16 7.52 -4.32
N PHE A 231 -15.14 7.10 -3.06
CA PHE A 231 -15.93 5.98 -2.57
C PHE A 231 -17.45 6.27 -2.62
N ASP A 232 -17.88 7.48 -2.25
CA ASP A 232 -19.27 7.93 -2.29
C ASP A 232 -19.83 7.87 -3.72
N TYR A 233 -19.14 8.44 -4.69
CA TYR A 233 -19.53 8.41 -6.11
C TYR A 233 -19.52 6.98 -6.68
N ALA A 234 -18.52 6.19 -6.37
CA ALA A 234 -18.40 4.82 -6.86
C ALA A 234 -19.54 3.93 -6.38
N MET A 235 -19.90 4.04 -5.10
CA MET A 235 -20.96 3.22 -4.49
C MET A 235 -22.38 3.72 -4.77
N ALA A 236 -22.54 5.01 -5.12
CA ALA A 236 -23.84 5.61 -5.47
C ALA A 236 -24.54 4.85 -6.61
N GLY A 237 -23.77 4.35 -7.59
CA GLY A 237 -24.29 3.51 -8.67
C GLY A 237 -24.99 2.23 -8.16
N GLY A 238 -24.44 1.62 -7.13
CA GLY A 238 -25.03 0.44 -6.47
C GLY A 238 -26.36 0.76 -5.77
N VAL A 239 -26.42 1.89 -5.08
CA VAL A 239 -27.65 2.39 -4.45
C VAL A 239 -28.73 2.66 -5.50
N LYS A 240 -28.37 3.35 -6.60
CA LYS A 240 -29.28 3.64 -7.72
C LYS A 240 -29.89 2.36 -8.32
N LYS A 241 -29.06 1.35 -8.62
CA LYS A 241 -29.52 0.07 -9.16
C LYS A 241 -30.39 -0.70 -8.16
N THR A 242 -30.04 -0.67 -6.88
CA THR A 242 -30.83 -1.29 -5.81
C THR A 242 -32.18 -0.64 -5.66
N TYR A 243 -32.23 0.71 -5.63
CA TYR A 243 -33.49 1.45 -5.52
C TYR A 243 -34.40 1.15 -6.70
N ARG A 244 -33.90 1.21 -7.94
CA ARG A 244 -34.66 0.87 -9.15
C ARG A 244 -35.28 -0.54 -9.01
N LYS A 245 -34.50 -1.54 -8.65
CA LYS A 245 -34.97 -2.92 -8.47
C LYS A 245 -36.05 -2.99 -7.40
N ARG A 246 -35.84 -2.37 -6.25
CA ARG A 246 -36.81 -2.39 -5.14
C ARG A 246 -38.10 -1.61 -5.48
N TYR A 247 -37.97 -0.47 -6.18
CA TYR A 247 -39.13 0.29 -6.61
C TYR A 247 -40.05 -0.55 -7.50
N LEU A 248 -39.51 -1.12 -8.57
CA LEU A 248 -40.30 -1.94 -9.50
C LEU A 248 -40.87 -3.21 -8.81
N GLN A 249 -40.13 -3.83 -7.90
CA GLN A 249 -40.65 -4.95 -7.12
C GLN A 249 -41.84 -4.55 -6.21
N ASN A 250 -41.75 -3.39 -5.58
CA ASN A 250 -42.83 -2.90 -4.71
C ASN A 250 -44.04 -2.44 -5.51
N VAL A 251 -43.87 -1.87 -6.73
CA VAL A 251 -45.00 -1.62 -7.64
C VAL A 251 -45.68 -2.94 -8.00
N ALA A 252 -44.94 -3.95 -8.40
CA ALA A 252 -45.52 -5.26 -8.73
C ALA A 252 -46.28 -5.89 -7.54
N ARG A 253 -45.73 -5.82 -6.32
CA ARG A 253 -46.40 -6.27 -5.09
C ARG A 253 -47.71 -5.49 -4.81
N ALA A 254 -47.70 -4.18 -5.03
CA ALA A 254 -48.89 -3.40 -4.82
C ALA A 254 -49.98 -3.71 -5.87
N LEU A 255 -49.58 -3.93 -7.12
CA LEU A 255 -50.49 -4.37 -8.18
C LEU A 255 -51.09 -5.75 -7.85
N GLU A 256 -50.33 -6.70 -7.40
CA GLU A 256 -50.75 -8.04 -6.98
C GLU A 256 -51.82 -7.99 -5.87
N LEU A 257 -51.70 -7.03 -4.94
CA LEU A 257 -52.61 -6.87 -3.80
C LEU A 257 -53.85 -6.05 -4.11
N LEU A 258 -53.78 -5.14 -5.07
CA LEU A 258 -54.82 -4.12 -5.30
C LEU A 258 -55.55 -4.27 -6.64
N THR A 259 -55.14 -5.23 -7.49
CA THR A 259 -55.65 -5.38 -8.85
C THR A 259 -55.72 -6.85 -9.26
N ASP A 260 -56.48 -7.15 -10.32
CA ASP A 260 -56.59 -8.47 -10.92
C ASP A 260 -55.60 -8.70 -12.08
N ILE A 261 -54.45 -8.02 -12.08
CA ILE A 261 -53.41 -8.21 -13.10
C ILE A 261 -52.70 -9.57 -12.85
N GLU A 262 -52.83 -10.50 -13.81
CA GLU A 262 -52.34 -11.90 -13.64
C GLU A 262 -50.82 -12.02 -13.47
N GLU A 263 -50.04 -11.21 -14.17
CA GLU A 263 -48.55 -11.23 -14.09
C GLU A 263 -47.97 -9.85 -13.78
N PRO A 264 -48.13 -9.34 -12.54
CA PRO A 264 -47.72 -7.98 -12.20
C PRO A 264 -46.23 -7.70 -12.44
N GLN A 265 -45.36 -8.67 -12.19
CA GLN A 265 -43.90 -8.53 -12.38
C GLN A 265 -43.52 -8.39 -13.86
N ALA A 266 -44.13 -9.18 -14.75
CA ALA A 266 -43.91 -9.10 -16.19
C ALA A 266 -44.45 -7.79 -16.75
N PHE A 267 -45.65 -7.39 -16.30
CA PHE A 267 -46.28 -6.12 -16.68
C PHE A 267 -45.41 -4.91 -16.28
N VAL A 268 -44.96 -4.84 -15.01
CA VAL A 268 -44.08 -3.77 -14.52
C VAL A 268 -42.79 -3.72 -15.29
N LYS A 269 -42.15 -4.88 -15.55
CA LYS A 269 -40.93 -4.95 -16.32
C LYS A 269 -41.08 -4.45 -17.74
N SER A 270 -42.21 -4.77 -18.39
CA SER A 270 -42.51 -4.36 -19.76
C SER A 270 -42.66 -2.83 -19.87
N TYR A 271 -43.53 -2.21 -19.07
CA TYR A 271 -43.73 -0.78 -19.16
C TYR A 271 -42.52 0.02 -18.68
N ALA A 272 -41.78 -0.47 -17.66
CA ALA A 272 -40.55 0.20 -17.21
C ALA A 272 -39.47 0.20 -18.30
N ALA A 273 -39.36 -0.88 -19.09
CA ALA A 273 -38.49 -0.92 -20.26
C ALA A 273 -38.96 0.08 -21.36
N ALA A 274 -40.27 0.15 -21.62
CA ALA A 274 -40.82 1.10 -22.58
C ALA A 274 -40.57 2.56 -22.14
N ILE A 275 -40.82 2.93 -20.88
CA ILE A 275 -40.51 4.25 -20.35
C ILE A 275 -39.03 4.58 -20.52
N GLN A 276 -38.13 3.65 -20.16
CA GLN A 276 -36.68 3.86 -20.31
C GLN A 276 -36.30 4.09 -21.79
N GLN A 277 -36.90 3.35 -22.71
CA GLN A 277 -36.62 3.48 -24.14
C GLN A 277 -37.16 4.79 -24.71
N GLU A 278 -38.37 5.19 -24.31
CA GLU A 278 -39.08 6.39 -24.81
C GLU A 278 -38.51 7.69 -24.24
N THR A 279 -38.15 7.69 -22.95
CA THR A 279 -37.85 8.92 -22.20
C THR A 279 -36.42 8.95 -21.59
N GLY A 280 -35.73 7.82 -21.55
CA GLY A 280 -34.48 7.67 -20.83
C GLY A 280 -34.63 7.64 -19.30
N LEU A 281 -35.85 7.79 -18.76
CA LEU A 281 -36.10 7.86 -17.32
C LEU A 281 -36.08 6.47 -16.66
N ILE A 282 -35.56 6.41 -15.47
CA ILE A 282 -35.56 5.23 -14.59
C ILE A 282 -35.91 5.65 -13.16
N PRO A 283 -36.51 4.76 -12.34
CA PRO A 283 -36.70 5.07 -10.93
C PRO A 283 -35.38 5.32 -10.23
N CYS A 284 -35.24 6.47 -9.56
CA CYS A 284 -34.05 6.81 -8.76
C CYS A 284 -34.41 7.73 -7.59
N LEU A 285 -33.54 7.81 -6.60
CA LEU A 285 -33.75 8.68 -5.44
C LEU A 285 -33.67 10.18 -5.79
N ALA A 286 -32.76 10.53 -6.71
CA ALA A 286 -32.45 11.90 -7.06
C ALA A 286 -33.62 12.63 -7.78
N ASN A 287 -34.27 11.94 -8.70
CA ASN A 287 -35.40 12.51 -9.47
C ASN A 287 -36.37 11.39 -9.85
N ASN A 288 -37.32 11.14 -8.98
CA ASN A 288 -38.32 10.11 -9.22
C ASN A 288 -39.65 10.69 -9.81
N ASN A 289 -39.85 12.00 -9.78
CA ASN A 289 -41.11 12.59 -10.18
C ASN A 289 -41.37 12.41 -11.69
N GLY A 290 -40.41 12.70 -12.55
CA GLY A 290 -40.56 12.51 -13.99
C GLY A 290 -40.81 11.05 -14.38
N TYR A 291 -40.16 10.09 -13.72
CA TYR A 291 -40.47 8.68 -13.91
C TYR A 291 -41.88 8.33 -13.45
N GLN A 292 -42.32 8.84 -12.29
CA GLN A 292 -43.66 8.60 -11.75
C GLN A 292 -44.77 9.15 -12.66
N GLU A 293 -44.56 10.29 -13.29
CA GLU A 293 -45.48 10.86 -14.29
C GLU A 293 -45.61 9.96 -15.52
N ALA A 294 -44.47 9.51 -16.08
CA ALA A 294 -44.47 8.58 -17.22
C ALA A 294 -45.11 7.22 -16.86
N GLU A 295 -44.83 6.72 -15.65
CA GLU A 295 -45.43 5.50 -15.11
C GLU A 295 -46.95 5.65 -14.94
N ALA A 296 -47.41 6.78 -14.40
CA ALA A 296 -48.82 7.04 -14.24
C ALA A 296 -49.57 7.05 -15.60
N GLN A 297 -48.96 7.56 -16.66
CA GLN A 297 -49.54 7.49 -18.01
C GLN A 297 -49.72 6.04 -18.49
N LYS A 298 -48.68 5.19 -18.29
CA LYS A 298 -48.78 3.78 -18.68
C LYS A 298 -49.79 2.98 -17.81
N LEU A 299 -49.94 3.33 -16.55
CA LEU A 299 -50.86 2.69 -15.62
C LEU A 299 -52.33 3.17 -15.80
N SER A 300 -52.54 4.39 -16.28
CA SER A 300 -53.88 4.98 -16.45
C SER A 300 -54.76 4.22 -17.46
N GLU A 301 -54.17 3.38 -18.31
CA GLU A 301 -54.94 2.50 -19.20
C GLU A 301 -55.74 1.42 -18.44
N ARG A 302 -55.37 1.12 -17.20
CA ARG A 302 -55.93 0.01 -16.40
C ARG A 302 -56.37 0.39 -14.99
N LEU A 303 -55.90 1.51 -14.47
CA LEU A 303 -56.07 1.90 -13.06
C LEU A 303 -56.60 3.33 -12.93
N THR A 304 -57.31 3.60 -11.84
CA THR A 304 -57.75 4.93 -11.47
C THR A 304 -56.57 5.76 -10.93
N ALA A 305 -56.70 7.10 -10.98
CA ALA A 305 -55.69 8.01 -10.48
C ALA A 305 -55.35 7.75 -8.97
N ASP A 306 -56.36 7.45 -8.15
CA ASP A 306 -56.18 7.18 -6.72
C ASP A 306 -55.42 5.86 -6.49
N GLN A 307 -55.70 4.83 -7.28
CA GLN A 307 -54.96 3.58 -7.24
C GLN A 307 -53.50 3.80 -7.62
N ILE A 308 -53.23 4.53 -8.70
CA ILE A 308 -51.88 4.84 -9.15
C ILE A 308 -51.12 5.61 -8.07
N ALA A 309 -51.71 6.66 -7.50
CA ALA A 309 -51.10 7.44 -6.43
C ALA A 309 -50.76 6.58 -5.21
N THR A 310 -51.66 5.67 -4.81
CA THR A 310 -51.46 4.75 -3.69
C THR A 310 -50.31 3.78 -3.96
N ILE A 311 -50.28 3.18 -5.15
CA ILE A 311 -49.21 2.25 -5.58
C ILE A 311 -47.85 2.93 -5.60
N GLN A 312 -47.77 4.13 -6.19
CA GLN A 312 -46.53 4.90 -6.29
C GLN A 312 -46.02 5.32 -4.90
N ALA A 313 -46.91 5.81 -4.03
CA ALA A 313 -46.56 6.19 -2.66
C ALA A 313 -46.04 4.99 -1.86
N PHE A 314 -46.71 3.82 -1.95
CA PHE A 314 -46.29 2.59 -1.36
C PHE A 314 -44.91 2.15 -1.87
N ALA A 315 -44.72 2.12 -3.19
CA ALA A 315 -43.48 1.68 -3.82
C ALA A 315 -42.31 2.59 -3.44
N LYS A 316 -42.51 3.93 -3.51
CA LYS A 316 -41.48 4.91 -3.12
C LYS A 316 -41.05 4.75 -1.67
N LYS A 317 -41.98 4.65 -0.73
CA LYS A 317 -41.71 4.51 0.71
C LYS A 317 -40.98 3.22 1.02
N ASN A 318 -41.43 2.09 0.47
CA ASN A 318 -40.84 0.80 0.75
C ASN A 318 -39.49 0.63 0.04
N ALA A 319 -39.35 1.06 -1.22
CA ALA A 319 -38.10 1.05 -1.95
C ALA A 319 -36.98 1.83 -1.21
N TYR A 320 -37.32 3.04 -0.70
CA TYR A 320 -36.39 3.82 0.11
C TYR A 320 -35.92 3.03 1.35
N ARG A 321 -36.89 2.49 2.12
CA ARG A 321 -36.59 1.75 3.35
C ARG A 321 -35.73 0.50 3.09
N GLU A 322 -36.10 -0.28 2.07
CA GLU A 322 -35.39 -1.51 1.69
C GLU A 322 -33.99 -1.21 1.14
N THR A 323 -33.85 -0.16 0.33
CA THR A 323 -32.57 0.28 -0.22
C THR A 323 -31.63 0.77 0.89
N ASN A 324 -32.15 1.61 1.80
CA ASN A 324 -31.36 2.10 2.93
C ASN A 324 -30.86 0.96 3.83
N ARG A 325 -31.73 -0.04 4.12
CA ARG A 325 -31.35 -1.22 4.86
C ARG A 325 -30.29 -2.05 4.13
N ALA A 326 -30.46 -2.27 2.82
CA ALA A 326 -29.49 -3.00 2.01
C ALA A 326 -28.14 -2.27 1.96
N THR A 327 -28.18 -0.94 1.87
CA THR A 327 -26.96 -0.11 1.89
C THR A 327 -26.23 -0.21 3.24
N TYR A 328 -26.98 -0.15 4.35
CA TYR A 328 -26.38 -0.35 5.68
C TYR A 328 -25.69 -1.72 5.79
N GLN A 329 -26.39 -2.79 5.42
CA GLN A 329 -25.85 -4.15 5.47
C GLN A 329 -24.62 -4.32 4.56
N ALA A 330 -24.62 -3.69 3.38
CA ALA A 330 -23.48 -3.71 2.47
C ALA A 330 -22.26 -2.98 3.06
N MET A 331 -22.47 -1.84 3.73
CA MET A 331 -21.38 -1.08 4.37
C MET A 331 -20.86 -1.81 5.62
N GLU A 332 -21.74 -2.41 6.42
CA GLU A 332 -21.37 -3.24 7.56
C GLU A 332 -20.54 -4.44 7.09
N ALA A 333 -20.97 -5.16 6.05
CA ALA A 333 -20.24 -6.29 5.47
C ALA A 333 -18.87 -5.86 4.93
N LEU A 334 -18.76 -4.69 4.29
CA LEU A 334 -17.49 -4.14 3.82
C LEU A 334 -16.52 -3.89 4.98
N ILE A 335 -16.98 -3.26 6.06
CA ILE A 335 -16.16 -2.98 7.24
C ILE A 335 -15.71 -4.29 7.89
N HIS A 336 -16.63 -5.25 8.10
CA HIS A 336 -16.27 -6.55 8.67
C HIS A 336 -15.27 -7.29 7.80
N ASN A 337 -15.50 -7.34 6.47
CA ASN A 337 -14.62 -8.02 5.53
C ASN A 337 -13.18 -7.45 5.57
N LEU A 338 -13.03 -6.13 5.51
CA LEU A 338 -11.72 -5.47 5.50
C LEU A 338 -10.96 -5.58 6.85
N ASN A 339 -11.62 -5.98 7.93
CA ASN A 339 -10.99 -6.21 9.23
C ASN A 339 -10.76 -7.68 9.57
N THR A 340 -11.43 -8.63 8.89
CA THR A 340 -11.41 -10.05 9.27
C THR A 340 -10.93 -10.98 8.16
N MET A 341 -11.01 -10.56 6.89
CA MET A 341 -10.56 -11.38 5.76
C MET A 341 -9.11 -11.12 5.44
N ASN A 342 -8.31 -12.16 5.56
CA ASN A 342 -6.90 -12.13 5.17
C ASN A 342 -6.80 -12.25 3.65
N SER A 343 -6.15 -11.27 3.02
CA SER A 343 -5.99 -11.23 1.56
C SER A 343 -4.60 -11.63 1.09
N ARG A 344 -3.65 -11.77 2.02
CA ARG A 344 -2.25 -12.10 1.75
C ARG A 344 -1.76 -13.17 2.72
N ALA A 345 -0.70 -13.89 2.34
CA ALA A 345 0.03 -14.77 3.25
C ALA A 345 0.39 -14.03 4.56
N GLY A 346 0.37 -14.75 5.69
CA GLY A 346 0.69 -14.18 6.99
C GLY A 346 -0.48 -13.52 7.71
N ALA A 347 -1.70 -13.92 7.39
CA ALA A 347 -2.92 -13.39 8.02
C ALA A 347 -3.06 -11.86 7.90
N GLN A 348 -2.46 -11.26 6.87
CA GLN A 348 -2.49 -9.83 6.66
C GLN A 348 -3.86 -9.35 6.16
N VAL A 349 -4.53 -8.49 6.92
CA VAL A 349 -5.69 -7.73 6.45
C VAL A 349 -5.28 -6.58 5.55
N PRO A 350 -6.14 -6.14 4.59
CA PRO A 350 -5.78 -5.06 3.68
C PRO A 350 -5.60 -3.72 4.41
N PHE A 351 -4.44 -3.09 4.25
CA PHE A 351 -4.24 -1.72 4.68
C PHE A 351 -5.01 -0.78 3.75
N SER A 352 -6.30 -0.63 4.02
CA SER A 352 -7.24 0.04 3.12
C SER A 352 -7.65 1.41 3.63
N SER A 353 -7.99 2.31 2.70
CA SER A 353 -8.57 3.61 2.99
C SER A 353 -9.64 4.00 1.98
N ILE A 354 -10.62 4.79 2.43
CA ILE A 354 -11.68 5.34 1.58
C ILE A 354 -11.81 6.84 1.80
N ASN A 355 -12.01 7.57 0.71
CA ASN A 355 -12.24 9.02 0.72
C ASN A 355 -13.65 9.29 0.22
N TYR A 356 -14.40 10.13 0.92
CA TYR A 356 -15.79 10.48 0.62
C TYR A 356 -16.15 11.85 1.24
N GLY A 357 -17.34 12.35 1.01
CA GLY A 357 -17.85 13.61 1.59
C GLY A 357 -18.38 14.61 0.58
N MET A 358 -18.09 14.42 -0.71
CA MET A 358 -18.36 15.42 -1.74
C MET A 358 -19.60 15.14 -2.58
N ASP A 359 -20.02 13.87 -2.72
CA ASP A 359 -21.23 13.54 -3.49
C ASP A 359 -22.49 14.05 -2.77
N THR A 360 -23.19 15.00 -3.39
CA THR A 360 -24.44 15.58 -2.86
C THR A 360 -25.69 14.87 -3.37
N SER A 361 -25.55 13.85 -4.21
CA SER A 361 -26.68 13.04 -4.68
C SER A 361 -27.32 12.28 -3.52
N PRO A 362 -28.64 12.05 -3.53
CA PRO A 362 -29.32 11.24 -2.52
C PRO A 362 -28.69 9.84 -2.34
N GLU A 363 -28.21 9.26 -3.43
CA GLU A 363 -27.54 7.95 -3.46
C GLU A 363 -26.19 7.99 -2.76
N GLY A 364 -25.32 8.95 -3.08
CA GLY A 364 -24.02 9.13 -2.42
C GLY A 364 -24.15 9.49 -0.95
N ARG A 365 -25.13 10.35 -0.62
CA ARG A 365 -25.48 10.69 0.77
C ARG A 365 -25.93 9.45 1.57
N MET A 366 -26.69 8.54 0.95
CA MET A 366 -27.10 7.28 1.57
C MET A 366 -25.89 6.37 1.85
N VAL A 367 -24.93 6.29 0.94
CA VAL A 367 -23.66 5.56 1.13
C VAL A 367 -22.91 6.13 2.32
N MET A 368 -22.65 7.45 2.31
CA MET A 368 -21.88 8.12 3.36
C MET A 368 -22.52 7.96 4.75
N ARG A 369 -23.84 8.15 4.84
CA ARG A 369 -24.57 7.96 6.10
C ARG A 369 -24.40 6.53 6.62
N ASN A 370 -24.57 5.53 5.77
CA ASN A 370 -24.56 4.13 6.19
C ASN A 370 -23.16 3.60 6.50
N VAL A 371 -22.10 4.04 5.80
CA VAL A 371 -20.72 3.65 6.15
C VAL A 371 -20.33 4.22 7.52
N MET A 372 -20.70 5.47 7.82
CA MET A 372 -20.44 6.07 9.14
C MET A 372 -21.23 5.39 10.26
N LEU A 373 -22.51 5.08 10.03
CA LEU A 373 -23.33 4.36 11.02
C LEU A 373 -22.81 2.94 11.30
N ALA A 374 -22.39 2.21 10.25
CA ALA A 374 -21.79 0.89 10.41
C ALA A 374 -20.44 0.97 11.15
N THR A 375 -19.62 2.00 10.86
CA THR A 375 -18.38 2.27 11.63
C THR A 375 -18.68 2.57 13.09
N GLU A 376 -19.69 3.38 13.37
CA GLU A 376 -20.09 3.73 14.72
C GLU A 376 -20.60 2.50 15.51
N ALA A 377 -21.28 1.56 14.85
CA ALA A 377 -21.71 0.31 15.46
C ALA A 377 -20.49 -0.56 15.87
N GLY A 378 -19.43 -0.59 15.08
CA GLY A 378 -18.25 -1.38 15.35
C GLY A 378 -18.33 -2.80 14.79
N LEU A 379 -17.37 -3.64 15.16
CA LEU A 379 -17.35 -5.07 14.83
C LEU A 379 -18.26 -5.86 15.78
N GLY A 380 -18.28 -7.21 15.64
CA GLY A 380 -19.27 -8.09 16.29
C GLY A 380 -19.46 -7.92 17.79
N ASN A 381 -18.41 -7.58 18.55
CA ASN A 381 -18.51 -7.26 19.98
C ASN A 381 -18.44 -5.73 20.25
N GLY A 382 -18.61 -4.91 19.23
CA GLY A 382 -18.51 -3.47 19.33
C GLY A 382 -17.08 -2.92 19.31
N GLU A 383 -16.10 -3.70 18.89
CA GLU A 383 -14.72 -3.26 18.72
C GLU A 383 -14.63 -2.17 17.65
N THR A 384 -13.67 -1.25 17.81
CA THR A 384 -13.42 -0.22 16.82
C THR A 384 -12.77 -0.84 15.59
N PRO A 385 -13.39 -0.73 14.38
CA PRO A 385 -12.77 -1.20 13.16
C PRO A 385 -11.51 -0.37 12.84
N ILE A 386 -10.42 -1.03 12.48
CA ILE A 386 -9.17 -0.35 12.09
C ILE A 386 -9.24 0.05 10.62
N PHE A 387 -9.83 -0.80 9.77
CA PHE A 387 -9.94 -0.61 8.32
C PHE A 387 -11.41 -0.54 7.86
N PRO A 388 -11.68 0.15 6.77
CA PRO A 388 -10.79 1.08 6.06
C PRO A 388 -10.54 2.34 6.88
N ILE A 389 -9.35 2.92 6.80
CA ILE A 389 -9.10 4.30 7.25
C ILE A 389 -10.00 5.22 6.45
N GLN A 390 -10.80 6.02 7.13
CA GLN A 390 -11.81 6.86 6.47
C GLN A 390 -11.38 8.31 6.47
N ILE A 391 -11.54 8.97 5.33
CA ILE A 391 -11.24 10.39 5.14
C ILE A 391 -12.52 11.10 4.64
N PHE A 392 -13.10 11.94 5.49
CA PHE A 392 -14.23 12.79 5.15
C PHE A 392 -13.73 14.13 4.58
N ARG A 393 -14.11 14.44 3.35
CA ARG A 393 -13.75 15.71 2.69
C ARG A 393 -14.75 16.79 3.05
N VAL A 394 -14.23 17.93 3.53
CA VAL A 394 -15.00 19.09 3.96
C VAL A 394 -14.78 20.22 2.96
N LYS A 395 -15.87 20.80 2.46
CA LYS A 395 -15.82 21.92 1.52
C LYS A 395 -16.95 22.90 1.79
N GLU A 396 -16.66 24.19 1.69
CA GLU A 396 -17.68 25.26 1.71
C GLU A 396 -18.65 25.12 0.53
N GLY A 397 -19.94 25.27 0.79
CA GLY A 397 -21.01 25.04 -0.17
C GLY A 397 -21.40 23.56 -0.36
N VAL A 398 -20.68 22.62 0.25
CA VAL A 398 -20.98 21.18 0.22
C VAL A 398 -21.32 20.64 1.61
N SER A 399 -20.48 20.90 2.62
CA SER A 399 -20.63 20.26 3.93
C SER A 399 -20.20 21.14 5.11
N PHE A 400 -19.58 22.30 4.89
CA PHE A 400 -18.95 23.07 5.96
C PHE A 400 -19.93 23.93 6.74
N ASN A 401 -20.83 24.65 6.06
CA ASN A 401 -21.77 25.58 6.69
C ASN A 401 -23.13 24.95 6.98
N PRO A 402 -23.85 25.41 8.04
CA PRO A 402 -25.25 25.09 8.19
C PRO A 402 -26.06 25.46 6.94
N GLY A 403 -26.81 24.51 6.40
CA GLY A 403 -27.55 24.68 5.15
C GLY A 403 -26.88 24.09 3.92
N ASP A 404 -25.58 23.76 3.98
CA ASP A 404 -24.92 23.01 2.91
C ASP A 404 -25.54 21.60 2.75
N PRO A 405 -25.59 21.05 1.52
CA PRO A 405 -26.27 19.78 1.24
C PRO A 405 -25.82 18.60 2.13
N ASN A 406 -24.55 18.53 2.47
CA ASN A 406 -23.94 17.43 3.27
C ASN A 406 -23.58 17.87 4.71
N TYR A 407 -24.09 19.00 5.21
CA TYR A 407 -23.78 19.47 6.55
C TYR A 407 -24.20 18.49 7.66
N ASP A 408 -25.37 17.86 7.51
CA ASP A 408 -25.84 16.83 8.44
C ASP A 408 -24.90 15.61 8.49
N LEU A 409 -24.31 15.24 7.33
CA LEU A 409 -23.31 14.18 7.24
C LEU A 409 -21.96 14.59 7.83
N TYR A 410 -21.57 15.86 7.70
CA TYR A 410 -20.38 16.38 8.39
C TYR A 410 -20.55 16.30 9.91
N ARG A 411 -21.70 16.67 10.45
CA ARG A 411 -21.99 16.50 11.87
C ARG A 411 -21.98 15.04 12.32
N LEU A 412 -22.51 14.14 11.49
CA LEU A 412 -22.43 12.70 11.73
C LEU A 412 -20.98 12.22 11.71
N ALA A 413 -20.16 12.69 10.78
CA ALA A 413 -18.73 12.36 10.69
C ALA A 413 -17.96 12.78 11.96
N ILE A 414 -18.21 13.98 12.48
CA ILE A 414 -17.63 14.46 13.74
C ILE A 414 -18.04 13.54 14.92
N ARG A 415 -19.31 13.17 15.02
CA ARG A 415 -19.80 12.27 16.06
C ARG A 415 -19.16 10.90 15.97
N THR A 416 -19.08 10.33 14.77
CA THR A 416 -18.47 9.02 14.53
C THR A 416 -16.99 9.05 14.85
N SER A 417 -16.27 10.10 14.44
CA SER A 417 -14.86 10.30 14.73
C SER A 417 -14.59 10.43 16.24
N ALA A 418 -15.43 11.16 16.96
CA ALA A 418 -15.31 11.27 18.41
C ALA A 418 -15.47 9.92 19.13
N LYS A 419 -16.25 9.00 18.57
CA LYS A 419 -16.50 7.67 19.15
C LYS A 419 -15.49 6.62 18.70
N ARG A 420 -15.00 6.68 17.44
CA ARG A 420 -14.26 5.61 16.77
C ARG A 420 -12.90 6.04 16.20
N LEU A 421 -12.47 7.28 16.39
CA LEU A 421 -11.27 7.90 15.82
C LEU A 421 -11.29 8.06 14.29
N PHE A 422 -12.34 7.60 13.62
CA PHE A 422 -12.58 7.76 12.18
C PHE A 422 -13.99 8.33 11.94
N PRO A 423 -14.19 9.09 10.85
CA PRO A 423 -13.24 9.49 9.80
C PRO A 423 -12.24 10.57 10.26
N ASN A 424 -11.09 10.64 9.58
CA ASN A 424 -10.22 11.82 9.53
C ASN A 424 -10.85 12.87 8.61
N PHE A 425 -10.41 14.12 8.71
CA PHE A 425 -10.95 15.22 7.92
C PHE A 425 -9.92 15.80 6.95
N SER A 426 -10.38 16.07 5.72
CA SER A 426 -9.60 16.74 4.68
C SER A 426 -10.34 17.98 4.21
N PHE A 427 -9.67 19.14 4.28
CA PHE A 427 -10.26 20.42 3.86
C PHE A 427 -9.91 20.71 2.40
N VAL A 428 -10.91 20.64 1.51
CA VAL A 428 -10.74 20.88 0.08
C VAL A 428 -10.35 22.34 -0.19
N ASP A 429 -10.91 23.27 0.60
CA ASP A 429 -10.66 24.71 0.46
C ASP A 429 -9.29 25.16 0.98
N ALA A 430 -8.50 24.30 1.62
CA ALA A 430 -7.12 24.62 1.98
C ALA A 430 -6.34 25.00 0.71
N PRO A 431 -5.52 26.09 0.72
CA PRO A 431 -4.87 26.63 -0.48
C PRO A 431 -4.12 25.59 -1.32
N PHE A 432 -3.45 24.67 -0.65
CA PHE A 432 -2.67 23.60 -1.29
C PHE A 432 -3.55 22.49 -1.91
N ASN A 433 -4.84 22.39 -1.57
CA ASN A 433 -5.81 21.47 -2.15
C ASN A 433 -6.68 22.18 -3.21
N LYS A 434 -7.14 23.39 -2.88
CA LYS A 434 -8.07 24.18 -3.72
C LYS A 434 -7.54 24.42 -5.14
N LYS A 435 -6.23 24.58 -5.30
CA LYS A 435 -5.62 24.83 -6.62
C LYS A 435 -5.84 23.71 -7.63
N TYR A 436 -6.13 22.48 -7.19
CA TYR A 436 -6.38 21.32 -8.07
C TYR A 436 -7.88 21.10 -8.30
N TYR A 437 -8.73 21.53 -7.38
CA TYR A 437 -10.16 21.26 -7.40
C TYR A 437 -10.83 21.93 -8.61
N LYS A 438 -11.62 21.13 -9.35
CA LYS A 438 -12.48 21.60 -10.44
C LYS A 438 -13.89 21.11 -10.16
N GLU A 439 -14.86 22.04 -10.15
CA GLU A 439 -16.26 21.72 -9.91
C GLU A 439 -16.79 20.79 -11.01
N GLY A 440 -17.57 19.77 -10.60
CA GLY A 440 -18.08 18.75 -11.53
C GLY A 440 -17.07 17.68 -11.96
N HIS A 441 -15.84 17.73 -11.44
CA HIS A 441 -14.75 16.81 -11.76
C HIS A 441 -14.28 16.03 -10.53
N PRO A 442 -14.99 14.96 -10.10
CA PRO A 442 -14.65 14.20 -8.89
C PRO A 442 -13.22 13.66 -8.88
N GLU A 443 -12.65 13.38 -10.04
CA GLU A 443 -11.27 12.90 -10.19
C GLU A 443 -10.22 13.92 -9.74
N THR A 444 -10.59 15.21 -9.67
CA THR A 444 -9.71 16.31 -9.19
C THR A 444 -9.89 16.62 -7.71
N GLU A 445 -10.82 15.97 -7.03
CA GLU A 445 -11.01 16.09 -5.60
C GLU A 445 -9.86 15.42 -4.86
N ILE A 446 -9.27 16.14 -3.90
CA ILE A 446 -8.15 15.62 -3.14
C ILE A 446 -8.51 14.32 -2.41
N ALA A 447 -7.64 13.33 -2.51
CA ALA A 447 -7.77 12.07 -1.81
C ALA A 447 -6.44 11.65 -1.19
N TYR A 448 -6.53 10.88 -0.12
CA TYR A 448 -5.37 10.40 0.63
C TYR A 448 -5.25 8.88 0.54
N MET A 449 -4.02 8.41 0.42
CA MET A 449 -3.68 6.99 0.44
C MET A 449 -3.18 6.60 1.82
N GLY A 450 -3.55 5.39 2.25
CA GLY A 450 -3.21 4.90 3.57
C GLY A 450 -3.67 5.87 4.64
N CYS A 451 -2.74 6.36 5.45
CA CYS A 451 -3.10 7.27 6.53
C CYS A 451 -2.99 8.75 6.16
N ARG A 452 -2.07 9.19 5.26
CA ARG A 452 -1.81 10.64 5.05
C ARG A 452 -1.22 11.01 3.69
N THR A 453 -0.87 10.05 2.83
CA THR A 453 -0.21 10.37 1.59
C THR A 453 -1.17 10.95 0.57
N ARG A 454 -0.80 12.10 0.02
CA ARG A 454 -1.55 12.84 -0.99
C ARG A 454 -0.80 12.85 -2.31
N VAL A 455 -1.45 12.44 -3.39
CA VAL A 455 -0.89 12.49 -4.75
C VAL A 455 -1.93 13.05 -5.70
N ILE A 456 -1.68 14.23 -6.26
CA ILE A 456 -2.54 14.85 -7.26
C ILE A 456 -1.74 15.64 -8.30
N GLY A 457 -0.74 16.44 -7.89
CA GLY A 457 0.11 17.19 -8.81
C GLY A 457 0.81 16.28 -9.82
N ASN A 458 0.97 16.75 -11.05
CA ASN A 458 1.62 16.01 -12.12
C ASN A 458 2.61 16.93 -12.85
N VAL A 459 3.89 16.84 -12.49
CA VAL A 459 4.95 17.68 -13.05
C VAL A 459 5.16 17.43 -14.55
N TYR A 460 4.93 16.19 -14.99
CA TYR A 460 5.14 15.79 -16.39
C TYR A 460 3.95 16.08 -17.30
N ASP A 461 2.74 16.09 -16.73
CA ASP A 461 1.52 16.42 -17.46
C ASP A 461 0.53 17.20 -16.56
N PRO A 462 0.69 18.51 -16.45
CA PRO A 462 -0.19 19.35 -15.64
C PRO A 462 -1.67 19.35 -16.08
N THR A 463 -2.00 18.82 -17.24
CA THR A 463 -3.38 18.67 -17.70
C THR A 463 -4.10 17.48 -17.05
N ARG A 464 -3.33 16.54 -16.48
CA ARG A 464 -3.82 15.31 -15.83
C ARG A 464 -3.48 15.29 -14.34
N GLU A 465 -3.88 16.33 -13.63
CA GLU A 465 -3.76 16.40 -12.17
C GLU A 465 -5.01 15.79 -11.53
N VAL A 466 -4.99 14.48 -11.39
CA VAL A 466 -6.10 13.66 -10.87
C VAL A 466 -5.61 12.72 -9.77
N CYS A 467 -6.52 12.29 -8.87
CA CYS A 467 -6.22 11.32 -7.81
C CYS A 467 -6.34 9.85 -8.26
N PRO A 468 -7.41 9.42 -8.96
CA PRO A 468 -7.56 8.02 -9.33
C PRO A 468 -6.40 7.49 -10.17
N ARG A 469 -6.04 6.22 -9.96
CA ARG A 469 -4.96 5.52 -10.67
C ARG A 469 -3.55 6.10 -10.44
N ARG A 470 -3.38 6.83 -9.35
CA ARG A 470 -2.08 7.33 -8.90
C ARG A 470 -1.58 6.49 -7.73
N GLY A 471 -0.31 6.58 -7.42
CA GLY A 471 0.31 5.85 -6.33
C GLY A 471 1.61 6.48 -5.88
N ASN A 472 2.20 5.90 -4.84
CA ASN A 472 3.54 6.24 -4.37
C ASN A 472 4.56 5.28 -4.96
N LEU A 473 5.64 5.82 -5.49
CA LEU A 473 6.78 5.00 -5.86
C LEU A 473 7.51 4.49 -4.62
N SER A 474 7.84 5.38 -3.71
CA SER A 474 8.62 5.11 -2.50
C SER A 474 8.53 6.29 -1.54
N PHE A 475 8.94 6.07 -0.31
CA PHE A 475 9.25 7.14 0.64
C PHE A 475 10.32 6.70 1.63
N THR A 476 11.09 7.67 2.11
CA THR A 476 12.20 7.47 3.05
C THR A 476 12.12 8.55 4.12
N SER A 477 12.17 8.15 5.37
CA SER A 477 12.13 9.06 6.53
C SER A 477 13.54 9.43 6.98
N ILE A 478 13.73 10.68 7.42
CA ILE A 478 14.95 11.17 8.07
C ILE A 478 14.73 11.17 9.58
N ASN A 479 15.70 10.69 10.33
CA ASN A 479 15.64 10.62 11.79
C ASN A 479 16.05 11.94 12.44
N LEU A 480 15.12 12.90 12.50
CA LEU A 480 15.36 14.23 13.11
C LEU A 480 15.77 14.14 14.60
N PRO A 481 15.17 13.31 15.46
CA PRO A 481 15.63 13.14 16.84
C PRO A 481 17.10 12.73 16.93
N ARG A 482 17.56 11.84 16.06
CA ARG A 482 18.96 11.42 16.04
C ARG A 482 19.91 12.55 15.62
N ILE A 483 19.51 13.38 14.65
CA ILE A 483 20.29 14.57 14.27
C ILE A 483 20.38 15.53 15.46
N ALA A 484 19.26 15.81 16.15
CA ALA A 484 19.22 16.69 17.30
C ALA A 484 20.11 16.20 18.47
N ILE A 485 20.10 14.90 18.76
CA ILE A 485 20.96 14.29 19.77
C ILE A 485 22.44 14.44 19.40
N LYS A 486 22.80 14.20 18.13
CA LYS A 486 24.18 14.33 17.63
C LYS A 486 24.64 15.79 17.63
N ALA A 487 23.76 16.73 17.34
CA ALA A 487 24.03 18.16 17.32
C ALA A 487 24.40 18.74 18.69
N LYS A 488 23.96 18.11 19.81
CA LYS A 488 24.27 18.55 21.17
C LYS A 488 24.00 20.05 21.44
N GLY A 489 22.96 20.61 20.80
CA GLY A 489 22.57 22.00 20.89
C GLY A 489 23.17 22.93 19.82
N ASP A 490 24.03 22.44 18.95
CA ASP A 490 24.53 23.18 17.79
C ASP A 490 23.47 23.17 16.67
N ILE A 491 22.75 24.28 16.55
CA ILE A 491 21.68 24.45 15.55
C ILE A 491 22.27 24.55 14.13
N GLY A 492 23.44 25.15 13.96
CA GLY A 492 24.13 25.23 12.66
C GLY A 492 24.43 23.82 12.13
N TRP A 493 25.12 23.03 12.92
CA TRP A 493 25.41 21.64 12.58
C TRP A 493 24.15 20.80 12.33
N PHE A 494 23.06 21.04 13.08
CA PHE A 494 21.79 20.34 12.87
C PHE A 494 21.25 20.56 11.45
N PHE A 495 21.24 21.80 10.97
CA PHE A 495 20.73 22.11 9.63
C PHE A 495 21.67 21.63 8.51
N GLU A 496 22.99 21.71 8.70
CA GLU A 496 23.95 21.15 7.75
C GLU A 496 23.79 19.64 7.58
N GLU A 497 23.64 18.92 8.69
CA GLU A 497 23.42 17.46 8.65
C GLU A 497 22.04 17.11 8.07
N LEU A 498 21.01 17.91 8.36
CA LEU A 498 19.68 17.73 7.76
C LEU A 498 19.75 17.91 6.24
N GLU A 499 20.41 18.94 5.74
CA GLU A 499 20.59 19.20 4.30
C GLU A 499 21.37 18.04 3.65
N ARG A 500 22.43 17.57 4.28
CA ARG A 500 23.20 16.40 3.82
C ARG A 500 22.33 15.17 3.68
N LEU A 501 21.48 14.87 4.69
CA LEU A 501 20.56 13.73 4.65
C LEU A 501 19.41 13.92 3.67
N CYS A 502 18.93 15.14 3.46
CA CYS A 502 17.94 15.43 2.40
C CYS A 502 18.50 15.09 1.01
N ASN A 503 19.75 15.51 0.73
CA ASN A 503 20.42 15.18 -0.54
C ASN A 503 20.64 13.66 -0.69
N LEU A 504 21.06 12.97 0.37
CA LEU A 504 21.22 11.52 0.35
C LEU A 504 19.89 10.79 0.11
N VAL A 505 18.80 11.23 0.73
CA VAL A 505 17.45 10.67 0.52
C VAL A 505 16.96 10.94 -0.90
N HIS A 506 17.19 12.14 -1.43
CA HIS A 506 16.88 12.45 -2.83
C HIS A 506 17.56 11.47 -3.80
N ASP A 507 18.87 11.24 -3.63
CA ASP A 507 19.63 10.31 -4.46
C ASP A 507 19.13 8.85 -4.29
N GLN A 508 18.77 8.46 -3.07
CA GLN A 508 18.22 7.12 -2.80
C GLN A 508 16.84 6.93 -3.48
N LEU A 509 15.99 7.95 -3.48
CA LEU A 509 14.70 7.89 -4.18
C LEU A 509 14.86 7.82 -5.70
N LEU A 510 15.84 8.55 -6.26
CA LEU A 510 16.19 8.43 -7.68
C LEU A 510 16.75 7.06 -8.04
N GLU A 511 17.59 6.46 -7.19
CA GLU A 511 18.07 5.09 -7.35
C GLU A 511 16.91 4.10 -7.45
N ARG A 512 15.91 4.20 -6.58
CA ARG A 512 14.72 3.34 -6.64
C ARG A 512 13.88 3.61 -7.90
N LEU A 513 13.73 4.87 -8.30
CA LEU A 513 13.03 5.23 -9.54
C LEU A 513 13.69 4.57 -10.76
N GLU A 514 15.02 4.60 -10.84
CA GLU A 514 15.78 3.95 -11.91
C GLU A 514 15.56 2.43 -11.93
N ILE A 515 15.67 1.78 -10.76
CA ILE A 515 15.43 0.34 -10.63
C ILE A 515 14.03 -0.04 -11.10
N ILE A 516 13.01 0.70 -10.68
CA ILE A 516 11.61 0.39 -11.00
C ILE A 516 11.30 0.69 -12.47
N SER A 517 11.77 1.83 -13.01
CA SER A 517 11.49 2.24 -14.39
C SER A 517 12.15 1.34 -15.46
N ASN A 518 13.22 0.66 -15.09
CA ASN A 518 13.89 -0.33 -15.97
C ASN A 518 13.21 -1.71 -15.98
N LYS A 519 12.15 -1.91 -15.18
CA LYS A 519 11.40 -3.16 -15.21
C LYS A 519 10.43 -3.21 -16.39
N LYS A 520 10.28 -4.41 -16.98
CA LYS A 520 9.28 -4.63 -18.02
C LYS A 520 7.88 -4.57 -17.44
N VAL A 521 6.94 -3.97 -18.19
CA VAL A 521 5.54 -3.73 -17.77
C VAL A 521 4.85 -5.00 -17.26
N TYR A 522 5.09 -6.17 -17.88
CA TYR A 522 4.48 -7.44 -17.46
C TYR A 522 4.95 -7.94 -16.09
N LYS A 523 5.96 -7.31 -15.49
CA LYS A 523 6.41 -7.59 -14.12
C LYS A 523 5.73 -6.70 -13.07
N PHE A 524 4.87 -5.80 -13.52
CA PHE A 524 3.96 -5.02 -12.68
C PHE A 524 2.54 -5.47 -13.01
N PRO A 525 1.81 -6.01 -12.05
CA PRO A 525 0.41 -6.38 -12.23
C PRO A 525 -0.49 -5.17 -12.47
#